data_03aec37dd536e2cab840d0301aa60c40
#
_entry.id   03aec37dd536e2cab840d0301aa60c40
#
_cell.length_a   1.000
_cell.length_b   1.000
_cell.length_c   1.000
_cell.angle_alpha   90.00
_cell.angle_beta   90.00
_cell.angle_gamma   90.00
#
_symmetry.space_group_name_H-M   'P 1'
#
loop_
_entity.id
_entity.type
_entity.pdbx_description
1 polymer ?
#
loop_
_entity_poly.entity_id
_entity_poly.type
_entity_poly.pdbx_seq_one_letter_code
_entity_poly.pdbx_strand_id
1 'polypeptide(L)' 'MDCKQVEKMIPQFLDDDLTTEELREFMEHIENCTDCKEELTIEFLVSEGLV' A
#
# COMPACT_ATOMS: atom_id res chain seq x y z
N MET A 1 2.72 -13.00 0.96
CA MET A 1 1.72 -11.92 1.01
C MET A 1 1.03 -11.82 -0.35
N ASP A 2 -0.29 -11.78 -0.36
CA ASP A 2 -1.01 -11.72 -1.63
C ASP A 2 -1.64 -10.34 -1.81
N CYS A 3 -2.24 -10.12 -2.96
CA CYS A 3 -2.79 -8.82 -3.30
C CYS A 3 -3.89 -8.37 -2.36
N LYS A 4 -4.69 -9.31 -1.87
CA LYS A 4 -5.76 -8.95 -0.95
C LYS A 4 -5.21 -8.45 0.37
N GLN A 5 -4.14 -9.06 0.85
CA GLN A 5 -3.50 -8.63 2.08
C GLN A 5 -2.90 -7.24 1.89
N VAL A 6 -2.27 -7.03 0.75
CA VAL A 6 -1.67 -5.73 0.45
C VAL A 6 -2.73 -4.65 0.40
N GLU A 7 -3.87 -4.93 -0.21
CA GLU A 7 -4.96 -3.96 -0.27
C GLU A 7 -5.42 -3.57 1.13
N LYS A 8 -5.49 -4.53 2.03
CA LYS A 8 -5.88 -4.24 3.41
C LYS A 8 -4.83 -3.45 4.16
N MET A 9 -3.59 -3.58 3.73
CA MET A 9 -2.49 -2.88 4.38
C MET A 9 -2.30 -1.45 3.88
N ILE A 10 -2.89 -1.11 2.74
CA ILE A 10 -2.74 0.23 2.19
C ILE A 10 -3.15 1.32 3.17
N PRO A 11 -4.32 1.26 3.81
CA PRO A 11 -4.68 2.29 4.79
C PRO A 11 -3.70 2.37 5.95
N GLN A 12 -3.20 1.23 6.39
CA GLN A 12 -2.22 1.19 7.47
C GLN A 12 -0.92 1.82 7.03
N PHE A 13 -0.53 1.56 5.80
CA PHE A 13 0.69 2.15 5.23
C PHE A 13 0.56 3.67 5.19
N LEU A 14 -0.58 4.18 4.77
CA LEU A 14 -0.79 5.62 4.66
C LEU A 14 -0.82 6.29 6.03
N ASP A 15 -1.23 5.55 7.05
CA ASP A 15 -1.24 6.05 8.42
C ASP A 15 0.07 5.79 9.16
N ASP A 16 1.07 5.23 8.47
CA ASP A 16 2.36 4.92 9.06
C ASP A 16 2.23 3.91 10.20
N ASP A 17 1.29 3.00 10.06
CA ASP A 17 0.95 2.06 11.13
C ASP A 17 1.48 0.65 10.89
N LEU A 18 2.41 0.49 9.96
CA LEU A 18 3.01 -0.80 9.68
C LEU A 18 4.34 -0.95 10.42
N THR A 19 4.62 -2.17 10.86
CA THR A 19 5.92 -2.45 11.45
C THR A 19 6.95 -2.47 10.34
N THR A 20 8.24 -2.45 10.71
CA THR A 20 9.31 -2.48 9.75
C THR A 20 9.24 -3.72 8.86
N GLU A 21 8.93 -4.86 9.45
CA GLU A 21 8.83 -6.10 8.68
C GLU A 21 7.65 -6.08 7.72
N GLU A 22 6.52 -5.61 8.20
CA GLU A 22 5.33 -5.50 7.37
C GLU A 22 5.56 -4.52 6.22
N LEU A 23 6.20 -3.42 6.53
CA LEU A 23 6.48 -2.43 5.52
C LEU A 23 7.39 -2.99 4.43
N ARG A 24 8.40 -3.75 4.83
CA ARG A 24 9.32 -4.36 3.88
C ARG A 24 8.59 -5.32 2.94
N GLU A 25 7.75 -6.18 3.48
CA GLU A 25 6.99 -7.13 2.67
C GLU A 25 6.01 -6.42 1.76
N PHE A 26 5.37 -5.39 2.29
CA PHE A 26 4.44 -4.59 1.53
C PHE A 26 5.13 -3.94 0.33
N MET A 27 6.25 -3.29 0.57
CA MET A 27 6.98 -2.61 -0.51
C MET A 27 7.50 -3.61 -1.54
N GLU A 28 7.96 -4.76 -1.07
CA GLU A 28 8.43 -5.79 -1.98
C GLU A 28 7.33 -6.25 -2.92
N HIS A 29 6.13 -6.46 -2.38
CA HIS A 29 5.00 -6.85 -3.20
C HIS A 29 4.62 -5.74 -4.19
N ILE A 30 4.62 -4.51 -3.73
CA ILE A 30 4.30 -3.35 -4.57
C ILE A 30 5.26 -3.26 -5.76
N GLU A 31 6.53 -3.52 -5.54
CA GLU A 31 7.52 -3.46 -6.61
C GLU A 31 7.31 -4.57 -7.63
N ASN A 32 6.74 -5.69 -7.22
CA ASN A 32 6.57 -6.84 -8.09
C ASN A 32 5.16 -6.99 -8.65
N CYS A 33 4.24 -6.15 -8.23
CA CYS A 33 2.85 -6.24 -8.68
C CYS A 33 2.35 -4.87 -9.11
N THR A 34 2.24 -4.68 -10.40
CA THR A 34 1.81 -3.41 -10.95
C THR A 34 0.41 -3.04 -10.50
N ASP A 35 -0.47 -4.04 -10.40
CA ASP A 35 -1.85 -3.80 -9.98
C ASP A 35 -1.89 -3.20 -8.58
N CYS A 36 -1.14 -3.76 -7.66
CA CYS A 36 -1.10 -3.24 -6.29
C CYS A 36 -0.44 -1.86 -6.24
N LYS A 37 0.56 -1.67 -7.08
CA LYS A 37 1.22 -0.38 -7.14
C LYS A 37 0.26 0.71 -7.60
N GLU A 38 -0.54 0.41 -8.61
CA GLU A 38 -1.53 1.37 -9.09
C GLU A 38 -2.60 1.61 -8.05
N GLU A 39 -3.02 0.56 -7.36
CA GLU A 39 -4.00 0.68 -6.31
C GLU A 39 -3.49 1.59 -5.19
N LEU A 40 -2.24 1.41 -4.82
CA LEU A 40 -1.62 2.26 -3.81
C LEU A 40 -1.60 3.72 -4.26
N THR A 41 -1.25 3.97 -5.51
CA THR A 41 -1.21 5.31 -6.05
C THR A 41 -2.58 5.97 -6.00
N ILE A 42 -3.61 5.23 -6.37
CA ILE A 42 -4.97 5.74 -6.34
C ILE A 42 -5.38 6.10 -4.92
N GLU A 43 -5.13 5.20 -3.98
CA GLU A 43 -5.48 5.45 -2.58
C GLU A 43 -4.72 6.62 -2.01
N PHE A 44 -3.48 6.77 -2.39
CA PHE A 44 -2.66 7.87 -1.94
C PHE A 44 -3.22 9.21 -2.43
N LEU A 45 -3.61 9.27 -3.68
CA LEU A 45 -4.17 10.49 -4.25
C LEU A 45 -5.50 10.86 -3.59
N VAL A 46 -6.32 9.85 -3.35
CA VAL A 46 -7.59 10.08 -2.69
C VAL A 46 -7.39 10.54 -1.25
N SER A 47 -6.42 9.94 -0.58
CA SER A 47 -6.12 10.26 0.80
C SER A 47 -5.63 11.67 0.99
N GLU A 48 -4.89 12.19 0.03
CA GLU A 48 -4.37 13.53 0.09
C GLU A 48 -5.46 14.58 -0.09
N GLY A 49 -6.63 14.14 -0.47
CA GLY A 49 -7.76 15.05 -0.57
C GLY A 49 -7.54 16.16 -1.51
N LEU A 50 -7.00 15.86 -2.60
CA LEU A 50 -6.66 16.84 -3.51
C LEU A 50 -7.82 17.50 -4.08
N VAL A 51 -8.09 18.58 -3.73
CA VAL A 51 -9.17 19.23 -4.37
C VAL A 51 -9.04 20.57 -4.53
#